data_e7d60521555080ed1656a149975c5f60
#
_entry.id   e7d60521555080ed1656a149975c5f60
#
_cell.length_a   1.000
_cell.length_b   1.000
_cell.length_c   1.000
_cell.angle_alpha   90.00
_cell.angle_beta   90.00
_cell.angle_gamma   90.00
#
_symmetry.space_group_name_H-M   'P 1'
#
loop_
_entity.id
_entity.type
_entity.pdbx_description
1 polymer ?
#
loop_
_entity_poly.entity_id
_entity_poly.type
_entity_poly.pdbx_seq_one_letter_code
_entity_poly.pdbx_strand_id
1 'polypeptide(L)'
;MTYFSRFMINPQRRGAWKLLRSPQAMHAAVMATLPPDTDYSESRILWRLDESQHAPVLYMLSPEKPDFLALVEQAGWHSRRGESAHYGRLLAKLENGQEWAFRLAANPVKRHTNKQTGKREVFPHVTAKQQRAWIRERAPQWGFEVIPAVEGQDIEECPMVSSRQDLAFA
;
A
#
# COMPACT_ATOMS: atom_id res chain seq x y z
N MET A 1 16.63 -5.08 10.46
CA MET A 1 15.44 -5.96 10.63
C MET A 1 14.23 -5.19 10.15
N THR A 2 13.17 -5.86 9.67
CA THR A 2 11.97 -5.15 9.17
C THR A 2 10.75 -5.64 9.91
N TYR A 3 9.89 -4.71 10.32
CA TYR A 3 8.65 -5.00 11.02
C TYR A 3 7.45 -4.72 10.10
N PHE A 4 6.51 -5.64 10.11
CA PHE A 4 5.18 -5.43 9.55
C PHE A 4 4.21 -5.15 10.68
N SER A 5 3.52 -4.03 10.60
CA SER A 5 2.66 -3.54 11.67
C SER A 5 1.28 -3.18 11.15
N ARG A 6 0.28 -3.32 12.02
CA ARG A 6 -1.08 -2.86 11.76
C ARG A 6 -1.62 -2.03 12.92
N PHE A 7 -2.40 -1.02 12.58
CA PHE A 7 -3.04 -0.14 13.54
C PHE A 7 -4.47 0.15 13.11
N MET A 8 -5.45 -0.08 13.99
CA MET A 8 -6.85 0.20 13.71
C MET A 8 -7.19 1.63 14.13
N ILE A 9 -7.65 2.41 13.17
CA ILE A 9 -8.05 3.80 13.39
C ILE A 9 -9.50 3.84 13.86
N ASN A 10 -9.77 4.61 14.90
CA ASN A 10 -11.13 4.87 15.40
C ASN A 10 -11.73 6.06 14.64
N PRO A 11 -12.66 5.85 13.70
CA PRO A 11 -13.23 6.93 12.91
C PRO A 11 -14.09 7.89 13.70
N GLN A 12 -14.47 7.54 14.93
CA GLN A 12 -15.27 8.42 15.80
C GLN A 12 -14.40 9.47 16.52
N ARG A 13 -13.06 9.29 16.52
CA ARG A 13 -12.18 10.28 17.12
C ARG A 13 -11.92 11.47 16.21
N ARG A 14 -11.97 12.69 16.78
CA ARG A 14 -11.68 13.91 16.04
C ARG A 14 -10.28 13.90 15.40
N GLY A 15 -9.28 13.36 16.09
CA GLY A 15 -7.92 13.23 15.56
C GLY A 15 -7.82 12.31 14.34
N ALA A 16 -8.63 11.24 14.28
CA ALA A 16 -8.68 10.34 13.14
C ALA A 16 -9.12 11.04 11.85
N TRP A 17 -10.09 11.97 11.92
CA TRP A 17 -10.56 12.71 10.76
C TRP A 17 -9.46 13.50 10.05
N LYS A 18 -8.54 14.10 10.84
CA LYS A 18 -7.39 14.82 10.29
C LYS A 18 -6.46 13.87 9.52
N LEU A 19 -6.21 12.69 10.09
CA LEU A 19 -5.32 11.69 9.47
C LEU A 19 -5.93 11.09 8.21
N LEU A 20 -7.22 10.74 8.25
CA LEU A 20 -7.92 10.09 7.14
C LEU A 20 -8.11 11.01 5.92
N ARG A 21 -8.19 12.31 6.14
CA ARG A 21 -8.40 13.31 5.07
C ARG A 21 -7.10 13.85 4.47
N SER A 22 -5.97 13.69 5.15
CA SER A 22 -4.70 14.27 4.71
C SER A 22 -3.61 13.21 4.67
N PRO A 23 -3.17 12.78 3.48
CA PRO A 23 -2.03 11.88 3.34
C PRO A 23 -0.76 12.42 4.01
N GLN A 24 -0.56 13.74 4.00
CA GLN A 24 0.57 14.39 4.66
C GLN A 24 0.48 14.27 6.19
N ALA A 25 -0.71 14.47 6.78
CA ALA A 25 -0.91 14.28 8.21
C ALA A 25 -0.74 12.83 8.62
N MET A 26 -1.23 11.89 7.80
CA MET A 26 -1.01 10.46 8.01
C MET A 26 0.46 10.10 7.92
N HIS A 27 1.18 10.60 6.93
CA HIS A 27 2.62 10.38 6.80
C HIS A 27 3.38 10.89 8.03
N ALA A 28 3.09 12.11 8.47
CA ALA A 28 3.71 12.67 9.68
C ALA A 28 3.42 11.83 10.94
N ALA A 29 2.18 11.32 11.08
CA ALA A 29 1.80 10.45 12.19
C ALA A 29 2.51 9.10 12.12
N VAL A 30 2.68 8.52 10.93
CA VAL A 30 3.47 7.29 10.72
C VAL A 30 4.93 7.51 11.11
N MET A 31 5.54 8.60 10.65
CA MET A 31 6.93 8.94 10.99
C MET A 31 7.13 9.11 12.49
N ALA A 32 6.17 9.72 13.16
CA ALA A 32 6.22 9.95 14.62
C ALA A 32 6.10 8.66 15.46
N THR A 33 5.75 7.51 14.86
CA THR A 33 5.75 6.22 15.56
C THR A 33 7.14 5.60 15.66
N LEU A 34 8.14 6.14 14.96
CA LEU A 34 9.49 5.62 14.93
C LEU A 34 10.44 6.51 15.72
N PRO A 35 11.53 5.96 16.26
CA PRO A 35 12.56 6.74 16.89
C PRO A 35 13.11 7.85 15.98
N PRO A 36 13.45 9.04 16.50
CA PRO A 36 13.91 10.16 15.68
C PRO A 36 15.28 9.90 15.01
N ASP A 37 16.04 8.96 15.51
CA ASP A 37 17.34 8.52 15.00
C ASP A 37 17.25 7.29 14.09
N THR A 38 16.04 6.89 13.68
CA THR A 38 15.85 5.76 12.76
C THR A 38 16.59 6.03 11.44
N ASP A 39 17.46 5.09 11.06
CA ASP A 39 18.17 5.15 9.79
C ASP A 39 17.27 4.70 8.64
N TYR A 40 17.02 5.60 7.71
CA TYR A 40 16.22 5.37 6.51
C TYR A 40 17.04 5.08 5.25
N SER A 41 18.39 5.03 5.36
CA SER A 41 19.28 4.86 4.21
C SER A 41 19.10 3.52 3.52
N GLU A 42 18.87 2.45 4.28
CA GLU A 42 18.73 1.09 3.77
C GLU A 42 17.26 0.64 3.61
N SER A 43 16.32 1.27 4.29
CA SER A 43 14.93 0.81 4.35
C SER A 43 13.94 1.96 4.30
N ARG A 44 13.10 1.96 3.26
CA ARG A 44 12.00 2.91 3.17
C ARG A 44 10.85 2.48 4.07
N ILE A 45 10.23 3.45 4.74
CA ILE A 45 8.94 3.23 5.37
C ILE A 45 7.88 3.15 4.29
N LEU A 46 7.17 2.04 4.27
CA LEU A 46 5.99 1.88 3.42
C LEU A 46 4.77 1.82 4.30
N TRP A 47 3.72 2.50 3.91
CA TRP A 47 2.46 2.43 4.61
C TRP A 47 1.28 2.48 3.65
N ARG A 48 0.17 1.89 4.09
CA ARG A 48 -1.08 1.87 3.36
C ARG A 48 -2.25 1.94 4.32
N LEU A 49 -3.25 2.74 3.97
CA LEU A 49 -4.52 2.78 4.66
C LEU A 49 -5.53 1.95 3.88
N ASP A 50 -6.10 0.93 4.53
CA ASP A 50 -7.20 0.16 4.00
C ASP A 50 -8.50 0.59 4.67
N GLU A 51 -9.47 0.99 3.85
CA GLU A 51 -10.83 1.23 4.30
C GLU A 51 -11.54 -0.13 4.44
N SER A 52 -11.83 -0.52 5.67
CA SER A 52 -12.65 -1.69 5.94
C SER A 52 -14.06 -1.27 6.35
N GLN A 53 -15.02 -2.18 6.24
CA GLN A 53 -16.42 -1.92 6.63
C GLN A 53 -16.58 -1.52 8.11
N HIS A 54 -15.63 -1.90 8.97
CA HIS A 54 -15.73 -1.69 10.41
C HIS A 54 -14.87 -0.55 10.92
N ALA A 55 -13.64 -0.45 10.43
CA ALA A 55 -12.71 0.61 10.80
C ALA A 55 -11.55 0.67 9.79
N PRO A 56 -11.02 1.87 9.46
CA PRO A 56 -9.82 1.98 8.65
C PRO A 56 -8.63 1.34 9.38
N VAL A 57 -7.80 0.61 8.61
CA VAL A 57 -6.61 -0.06 9.12
C VAL A 57 -5.38 0.51 8.43
N LEU A 58 -4.48 1.04 9.21
CA LEU A 58 -3.15 1.44 8.75
C LEU A 58 -2.23 0.23 8.83
N TYR A 59 -1.66 -0.16 7.70
CA TYR A 59 -0.56 -1.10 7.61
C TYR A 59 0.74 -0.34 7.36
N MET A 60 1.81 -0.75 8.01
CA MET A 60 3.12 -0.17 7.77
C MET A 60 4.23 -1.22 7.79
N LEU A 61 5.26 -0.95 7.00
CA LEU A 61 6.53 -1.66 6.98
C LEU A 61 7.62 -0.69 7.38
N SER A 62 8.40 -1.03 8.39
CA SER A 62 9.42 -0.15 8.98
C SER A 62 10.67 -0.92 9.38
N PRO A 63 11.86 -0.28 9.37
CA PRO A 63 13.12 -0.90 9.81
C PRO A 63 13.09 -1.22 11.30
N GLU A 64 12.40 -0.41 12.09
CA GLU A 64 12.27 -0.57 13.53
C GLU A 64 10.82 -0.81 13.97
N LYS A 65 10.66 -1.35 15.15
CA LYS A 65 9.33 -1.59 15.73
C LYS A 65 8.70 -0.25 16.10
N PRO A 66 7.52 0.09 15.54
CA PRO A 66 6.88 1.36 15.83
C PRO A 66 6.29 1.38 17.26
N ASP A 67 6.32 2.55 17.87
CA ASP A 67 5.54 2.87 19.07
C ASP A 67 4.25 3.58 18.68
N PHE A 68 3.13 2.93 18.91
CA PHE A 68 1.82 3.46 18.58
C PHE A 68 1.17 4.29 19.68
N LEU A 69 1.84 4.55 20.81
CA LEU A 69 1.20 5.20 21.97
C LEU A 69 0.54 6.53 21.60
N ALA A 70 1.30 7.43 21.00
CA ALA A 70 0.79 8.74 20.58
C ALA A 70 -0.34 8.63 19.54
N LEU A 71 -0.23 7.65 18.62
CA LEU A 71 -1.24 7.41 17.60
C LEU A 71 -2.53 6.82 18.22
N VAL A 72 -2.42 5.97 19.23
CA VAL A 72 -3.56 5.46 20.00
C VAL A 72 -4.30 6.61 20.71
N GLU A 73 -3.57 7.52 21.32
CA GLU A 73 -4.17 8.70 21.99
C GLU A 73 -4.88 9.62 20.99
N GLN A 74 -4.27 9.84 19.82
CA GLN A 74 -4.80 10.73 18.79
C GLN A 74 -6.00 10.12 18.05
N ALA A 75 -5.91 8.88 17.62
CA ALA A 75 -6.80 8.30 16.62
C ALA A 75 -7.11 6.81 16.83
N GLY A 76 -6.69 6.19 17.91
CA GLY A 76 -6.84 4.76 18.13
C GLY A 76 -7.96 4.40 19.09
N TRP A 77 -7.99 3.12 19.41
CA TRP A 77 -8.82 2.52 20.44
C TRP A 77 -7.94 2.19 21.64
N HIS A 78 -8.32 2.62 22.85
CA HIS A 78 -7.54 2.31 24.06
C HIS A 78 -7.42 0.80 24.33
N SER A 79 -8.42 0.04 23.91
CA SER A 79 -8.45 -1.43 24.05
C SER A 79 -7.66 -2.17 22.96
N ARG A 80 -7.25 -1.49 21.88
CA ARG A 80 -6.55 -2.08 20.74
C ARG A 80 -5.34 -1.23 20.38
N ARG A 81 -4.23 -1.60 21.00
CA ARG A 81 -2.91 -1.04 20.64
C ARG A 81 -2.49 -1.60 19.28
N GLY A 82 -1.64 -0.88 18.56
CA GLY A 82 -1.09 -1.40 17.31
C GLY A 82 -0.32 -2.71 17.54
N GLU A 83 -0.28 -3.54 16.53
CA GLU A 83 0.40 -4.84 16.53
C GLU A 83 1.56 -4.81 15.55
N SER A 84 2.67 -5.44 15.92
CA SER A 84 3.88 -5.53 15.09
C SER A 84 4.44 -6.94 15.12
N ALA A 85 4.88 -7.41 13.95
CA ALA A 85 5.55 -8.70 13.81
C ALA A 85 6.80 -8.54 12.94
N HIS A 86 7.79 -9.41 13.14
CA HIS A 86 8.95 -9.47 12.26
C HIS A 86 8.54 -9.93 10.86
N TYR A 87 8.76 -9.06 9.87
CA TYR A 87 8.36 -9.33 8.48
C TYR A 87 9.14 -10.51 7.86
N GLY A 88 10.38 -10.71 8.25
CA GLY A 88 11.18 -11.85 7.82
C GLY A 88 10.52 -13.21 8.08
N ARG A 89 9.66 -13.33 9.10
CA ARG A 89 8.89 -14.56 9.34
C ARG A 89 7.89 -14.87 8.23
N LEU A 90 7.31 -13.85 7.62
CA LEU A 90 6.43 -14.01 6.47
C LEU A 90 7.26 -14.34 5.24
N LEU A 91 8.33 -13.58 4.99
CA LEU A 91 9.21 -13.81 3.84
C LEU A 91 9.81 -15.20 3.82
N ALA A 92 10.20 -15.73 4.98
CA ALA A 92 10.75 -17.09 5.12
C ALA A 92 9.75 -18.21 4.79
N LYS A 93 8.45 -17.90 4.69
CA LYS A 93 7.39 -18.85 4.31
C LYS A 93 7.03 -18.79 2.83
N LEU A 94 7.58 -17.82 2.10
CA LEU A 94 7.31 -17.67 0.68
C LEU A 94 8.17 -18.67 -0.10
N GLU A 95 7.52 -19.55 -0.85
CA GLU A 95 8.14 -20.57 -1.68
C GLU A 95 7.59 -20.49 -3.10
N ASN A 96 8.36 -20.98 -4.07
CA ASN A 96 7.90 -21.05 -5.45
C ASN A 96 6.69 -21.98 -5.57
N GLY A 97 5.71 -21.57 -6.38
CA GLY A 97 4.48 -22.31 -6.62
C GLY A 97 3.36 -22.06 -5.60
N GLN A 98 3.58 -21.21 -4.61
CA GLN A 98 2.50 -20.79 -3.71
C GLN A 98 1.59 -19.77 -4.37
N GLU A 99 0.29 -19.86 -4.04
CA GLU A 99 -0.72 -18.91 -4.49
C GLU A 99 -1.11 -17.98 -3.34
N TRP A 100 -1.14 -16.69 -3.64
CA TRP A 100 -1.44 -15.65 -2.67
C TRP A 100 -2.46 -14.65 -3.20
N ALA A 101 -3.48 -14.36 -2.41
CA ALA A 101 -4.34 -13.22 -2.68
C ALA A 101 -3.63 -11.94 -2.22
N PHE A 102 -3.59 -10.92 -3.07
CA PHE A 102 -2.96 -9.64 -2.74
C PHE A 102 -3.81 -8.45 -3.19
N ARG A 103 -3.58 -7.31 -2.55
CA ARG A 103 -4.14 -6.03 -2.96
C ARG A 103 -3.00 -5.09 -3.30
N LEU A 104 -3.00 -4.57 -4.52
CA LEU A 104 -2.00 -3.64 -5.01
C LEU A 104 -2.62 -2.25 -5.21
N ALA A 105 -2.01 -1.22 -4.59
CA ALA A 105 -2.21 0.16 -5.00
C ALA A 105 -1.04 0.56 -5.91
N ALA A 106 -1.32 0.92 -7.14
CA ALA A 106 -0.31 1.27 -8.13
C ALA A 106 -0.77 2.45 -8.98
N ASN A 107 0.19 3.14 -9.59
CA ASN A 107 -0.05 4.13 -10.62
C ASN A 107 0.38 3.54 -11.99
N PRO A 108 -0.53 2.88 -12.70
CA PRO A 108 -0.20 2.24 -13.96
C PRO A 108 0.00 3.30 -15.05
N VAL A 109 1.22 3.44 -15.51
CA VAL A 109 1.59 4.43 -16.52
C VAL A 109 2.34 3.78 -17.69
N LYS A 110 2.15 4.35 -18.90
CA LYS A 110 2.92 4.05 -20.09
C LYS A 110 3.88 5.21 -20.36
N ARG A 111 5.14 4.90 -20.59
CA ARG A 111 6.12 5.88 -21.07
C ARG A 111 6.15 5.87 -22.58
N HIS A 112 6.05 7.02 -23.18
CA HIS A 112 6.16 7.22 -24.62
C HIS A 112 7.25 8.25 -24.91
N THR A 113 8.09 7.99 -25.88
CA THR A 113 9.02 8.99 -26.38
C THR A 113 8.42 9.62 -27.63
N ASN A 114 8.12 10.89 -27.57
CA ASN A 114 7.63 11.65 -28.71
C ASN A 114 8.71 11.66 -29.80
N LYS A 115 8.40 11.05 -30.94
CA LYS A 115 9.36 10.88 -32.04
C LYS A 115 9.79 12.22 -32.68
N GLN A 116 8.97 13.27 -32.54
CA GLN A 116 9.26 14.58 -33.14
C GLN A 116 10.11 15.45 -32.23
N THR A 117 9.89 15.38 -30.90
CA THR A 117 10.56 16.24 -29.91
C THR A 117 11.65 15.54 -29.12
N GLY A 118 11.75 14.21 -29.18
CA GLY A 118 12.64 13.39 -28.34
C GLY A 118 12.26 13.38 -26.86
N LYS A 119 11.22 14.09 -26.45
CA LYS A 119 10.81 14.18 -25.04
C LYS A 119 10.11 12.90 -24.58
N ARG A 120 10.43 12.47 -23.38
CA ARG A 120 9.73 11.37 -22.70
C ARG A 120 8.45 11.93 -22.05
N GLU A 121 7.33 11.34 -22.42
CA GLU A 121 6.02 11.68 -21.91
C GLU A 121 5.47 10.47 -21.14
N VAL A 122 4.69 10.72 -20.09
CA VAL A 122 4.11 9.68 -19.23
C VAL A 122 2.60 9.81 -19.32
N PHE A 123 1.94 8.75 -19.78
CA PHE A 123 0.48 8.69 -19.90
C PHE A 123 -0.08 7.67 -18.89
N PRO A 124 -1.15 8.02 -18.17
CA PRO A 124 -1.82 7.08 -17.29
C PRO A 124 -2.62 6.04 -18.10
N HIS A 125 -2.70 4.83 -17.59
CA HIS A 125 -3.68 3.85 -18.06
C HIS A 125 -5.03 4.14 -17.39
N VAL A 126 -5.98 4.66 -18.15
CA VAL A 126 -7.26 5.17 -17.61
C VAL A 126 -8.29 4.06 -17.49
N THR A 127 -8.32 3.09 -18.43
CA THR A 127 -9.34 2.03 -18.41
C THR A 127 -8.93 0.85 -17.57
N ALA A 128 -9.91 0.17 -16.94
CA ALA A 128 -9.66 -1.05 -16.17
C ALA A 128 -8.94 -2.14 -16.99
N LYS A 129 -9.28 -2.28 -18.28
CA LYS A 129 -8.60 -3.21 -19.19
C LYS A 129 -7.12 -2.88 -19.34
N GLN A 130 -6.76 -1.61 -19.55
CA GLN A 130 -5.37 -1.18 -19.64
C GLN A 130 -4.60 -1.39 -18.34
N GLN A 131 -5.23 -1.12 -17.19
CA GLN A 131 -4.63 -1.29 -15.88
C GLN A 131 -4.35 -2.77 -15.56
N ARG A 132 -5.28 -3.67 -15.93
CA ARG A 132 -5.08 -5.12 -15.82
C ARG A 132 -3.97 -5.62 -16.76
N ALA A 133 -3.95 -5.17 -18.01
CA ALA A 133 -2.87 -5.51 -18.93
C ALA A 133 -1.51 -5.07 -18.39
N TRP A 134 -1.44 -3.88 -17.79
CA TRP A 134 -0.22 -3.34 -17.19
C TRP A 134 0.34 -4.25 -16.08
N ILE A 135 -0.50 -4.76 -15.16
CA ILE A 135 -0.02 -5.66 -14.11
C ILE A 135 0.42 -7.02 -14.67
N ARG A 136 -0.31 -7.57 -15.65
CA ARG A 136 0.04 -8.84 -16.30
C ARG A 136 1.38 -8.79 -17.02
N GLU A 137 1.67 -7.69 -17.72
CA GLU A 137 2.95 -7.49 -18.41
C GLU A 137 4.12 -7.37 -17.44
N ARG A 138 3.88 -6.87 -16.21
CA ARG A 138 4.94 -6.64 -15.22
C ARG A 138 5.13 -7.76 -14.23
N ALA A 139 4.09 -8.52 -13.93
CA ALA A 139 4.12 -9.59 -12.95
C ALA A 139 5.27 -10.60 -13.18
N PRO A 140 5.54 -11.08 -14.42
CA PRO A 140 6.66 -11.96 -14.67
C PRO A 140 8.03 -11.34 -14.35
N GLN A 141 8.19 -10.03 -14.58
CA GLN A 141 9.42 -9.31 -14.23
C GLN A 141 9.62 -9.20 -12.72
N TRP A 142 8.55 -9.31 -11.94
CA TRP A 142 8.56 -9.29 -10.48
C TRP A 142 8.56 -10.69 -9.87
N GLY A 143 8.61 -11.74 -10.70
CA GLY A 143 8.73 -13.12 -10.27
C GLY A 143 7.43 -13.81 -9.87
N PHE A 144 6.28 -13.32 -10.36
CA PHE A 144 5.00 -13.98 -10.12
C PHE A 144 4.08 -13.93 -11.35
N GLU A 145 3.06 -14.75 -11.36
CA GLU A 145 1.99 -14.75 -12.35
C GLU A 145 0.68 -14.32 -11.71
N VAL A 146 -0.15 -13.63 -12.49
CA VAL A 146 -1.52 -13.29 -12.07
C VAL A 146 -2.44 -14.37 -12.57
N ILE A 147 -3.04 -15.10 -11.65
CA ILE A 147 -4.03 -16.14 -11.93
C ILE A 147 -5.44 -15.62 -11.64
N PRO A 148 -6.49 -16.11 -12.33
CA PRO A 148 -7.86 -15.74 -12.03
C PRO A 148 -8.27 -16.25 -10.64
N ALA A 149 -9.13 -15.48 -9.96
CA ALA A 149 -9.61 -15.85 -8.62
C ALA A 149 -10.59 -17.05 -8.65
N VAL A 150 -11.18 -17.32 -9.79
CA VAL A 150 -12.11 -18.43 -10.02
C VAL A 150 -11.66 -19.18 -11.26
N GLU A 151 -11.60 -20.51 -11.17
CA GLU A 151 -11.25 -21.39 -12.28
C GLU A 151 -12.24 -21.23 -13.44
N GLY A 152 -11.72 -20.99 -14.65
CA GLY A 152 -12.55 -20.73 -15.83
C GLY A 152 -12.99 -19.28 -16.03
N GLN A 153 -12.67 -18.38 -15.08
CA GLN A 153 -12.93 -16.96 -15.26
C GLN A 153 -11.76 -16.31 -16.04
N ASP A 154 -12.12 -15.51 -17.05
CA ASP A 154 -11.08 -14.77 -17.77
C ASP A 154 -10.43 -13.74 -16.83
N ILE A 155 -9.10 -13.65 -16.82
CA ILE A 155 -8.38 -12.65 -16.02
C ILE A 155 -8.83 -11.22 -16.35
N GLU A 156 -9.36 -11.00 -17.56
CA GLU A 156 -9.97 -9.72 -17.96
C GLU A 156 -11.24 -9.39 -17.16
N GLU A 157 -11.90 -10.37 -16.60
CA GLU A 157 -13.13 -10.22 -15.79
C GLU A 157 -12.86 -10.18 -14.27
N CYS A 158 -11.58 -10.31 -13.85
CA CYS A 158 -11.22 -10.25 -12.43
C CYS A 158 -11.74 -8.95 -11.79
N PRO A 159 -12.53 -9.03 -10.71
CA PRO A 159 -13.18 -7.87 -10.14
C PRO A 159 -12.16 -6.92 -9.50
N MET A 160 -12.47 -5.66 -9.60
CA MET A 160 -11.95 -4.54 -8.82
C MET A 160 -10.61 -3.95 -9.22
N VAL A 161 -10.68 -3.13 -10.26
CA VAL A 161 -9.83 -1.95 -10.34
C VAL A 161 -10.68 -0.76 -9.85
N SER A 162 -10.49 -0.33 -8.62
CA SER A 162 -10.97 0.97 -8.19
C SER A 162 -9.92 2.01 -8.53
N SER A 163 -10.23 2.98 -9.38
CA SER A 163 -9.34 4.12 -9.62
C SER A 163 -9.76 5.28 -8.73
N ARG A 164 -8.84 5.77 -7.89
CA ARG A 164 -8.96 7.12 -7.34
C ARG A 164 -8.44 8.10 -8.38
N GLN A 165 -9.32 8.90 -8.96
CA GLN A 165 -8.96 9.93 -9.95
C GLN A 165 -8.54 11.27 -9.31
N ASP A 166 -8.65 11.40 -8.02
CA ASP A 166 -8.52 12.62 -7.23
C ASP A 166 -7.11 12.88 -6.67
N LEU A 167 -6.15 12.02 -6.97
CA LEU A 167 -4.75 12.25 -6.62
C LEU A 167 -3.98 12.73 -7.85
N ALA A 168 -4.12 14.02 -8.16
CA ALA A 168 -3.12 14.71 -8.96
C ALA A 168 -1.85 14.85 -8.10
N PHE A 169 -0.82 14.10 -8.42
CA PHE A 169 0.52 14.37 -7.91
C PHE A 169 1.08 15.56 -8.69
N ALA A 170 1.24 16.68 -8.01
CA ALA A 170 2.06 17.79 -8.48
C ALA A 170 3.55 17.40 -8.40
#